data_a1910a1fe0b70c9760bb3a7a8fb4987d
#
_entry.id   a1910a1fe0b70c9760bb3a7a8fb4987d
#
_cell.length_a   1.000
_cell.length_b   1.000
_cell.length_c   1.000
_cell.angle_alpha   90.00
_cell.angle_beta   90.00
_cell.angle_gamma   90.00
#
_symmetry.space_group_name_H-M   'P 1'
#
loop_
_entity.id
_entity.type
_entity.pdbx_description
1 polymer ?
#
loop_
_entity_poly.entity_id
_entity_poly.type
_entity_poly.pdbx_seq_one_letter_code
_entity_poly.pdbx_strand_id
1 'polypeptide(L)'
;MLTKANVVESAAYLKEKLPFVPEIALVLGSGIGPLADEVENPVYVPYGEIPHFKVSTAPDHAGRMVCGTLAGRRVICMQGRLHGYEGYAPDEVAYPVYVLKELGVKALVVTNASGGINTGYHAGDFMLITDHINMTGKSPLTGKNDPELGTRFPDMTFAYSHELGKKAMQAAADCGLKLHQGVYCGVNGPQFETPAEIRMFRTLGADAVGMSTVFEVIAAAHCGLPLVGIAMITNMAAGVLMQPLSGAEVNETAERRGAELRRLVAKLLEKI
;
A
#
# COMPACT_ATOMS: atom_id res chain seq x y z
N MET A 1 -16.02 8.63 -10.35
CA MET A 1 -16.47 7.36 -10.97
C MET A 1 -15.30 6.79 -11.76
N LEU A 2 -14.95 5.55 -11.52
CA LEU A 2 -13.87 4.84 -12.22
C LEU A 2 -14.33 4.51 -13.65
N THR A 3 -13.68 5.14 -14.64
CA THR A 3 -13.87 4.87 -16.08
C THR A 3 -12.52 4.98 -16.78
N LYS A 4 -12.33 4.29 -17.89
CA LYS A 4 -11.11 4.39 -18.71
C LYS A 4 -10.84 5.84 -19.14
N ALA A 5 -11.85 6.58 -19.55
CA ALA A 5 -11.71 7.97 -19.97
C ALA A 5 -11.11 8.85 -18.86
N ASN A 6 -11.64 8.75 -17.62
CA ASN A 6 -11.12 9.52 -16.49
C ASN A 6 -9.67 9.12 -16.15
N VAL A 7 -9.36 7.81 -16.21
CA VAL A 7 -8.00 7.30 -15.97
C VAL A 7 -7.02 7.84 -16.99
N VAL A 8 -7.40 7.86 -18.27
CA VAL A 8 -6.56 8.43 -19.35
C VAL A 8 -6.34 9.92 -19.14
N GLU A 9 -7.36 10.69 -18.76
CA GLU A 9 -7.24 12.13 -18.49
C GLU A 9 -6.26 12.40 -17.34
N SER A 10 -6.39 11.68 -16.22
CA SER A 10 -5.47 11.80 -15.09
C SER A 10 -4.03 11.43 -15.47
N ALA A 11 -3.85 10.34 -16.22
CA ALA A 11 -2.54 9.91 -16.67
C ALA A 11 -1.91 10.89 -17.68
N ALA A 12 -2.71 11.48 -18.58
CA ALA A 12 -2.24 12.51 -19.51
C ALA A 12 -1.74 13.74 -18.77
N TYR A 13 -2.51 14.24 -17.79
CA TYR A 13 -2.10 15.33 -16.93
C TYR A 13 -0.75 15.05 -16.24
N LEU A 14 -0.59 13.86 -15.66
CA LEU A 14 0.68 13.48 -15.04
C LEU A 14 1.83 13.40 -16.06
N LYS A 15 1.60 12.86 -17.26
CA LYS A 15 2.63 12.77 -18.32
C LYS A 15 3.17 14.14 -18.72
N GLU A 16 2.34 15.20 -18.69
CA GLU A 16 2.77 16.57 -18.99
C GLU A 16 3.61 17.18 -17.85
N LYS A 17 3.39 16.77 -16.61
CA LYS A 17 4.08 17.32 -15.42
C LYS A 17 5.37 16.57 -15.08
N LEU A 18 5.45 15.29 -15.41
CA LEU A 18 6.54 14.44 -14.98
C LEU A 18 7.73 14.48 -15.95
N PRO A 19 8.97 14.39 -15.44
CA PRO A 19 10.19 14.49 -16.27
C PRO A 19 10.41 13.24 -17.13
N PHE A 20 9.76 12.13 -16.81
CA PHE A 20 9.84 10.85 -17.50
C PHE A 20 8.66 9.94 -17.11
N VAL A 21 8.51 8.83 -17.83
CA VAL A 21 7.60 7.75 -17.44
C VAL A 21 8.25 6.94 -16.30
N PRO A 22 7.63 6.88 -15.10
CA PRO A 22 8.16 6.10 -13.99
C PRO A 22 8.02 4.60 -14.27
N GLU A 23 8.99 3.82 -13.79
CA GLU A 23 8.99 2.36 -13.94
C GLU A 23 8.30 1.67 -12.76
N ILE A 24 8.49 2.20 -11.57
CA ILE A 24 7.99 1.62 -10.31
C ILE A 24 7.17 2.67 -9.58
N ALA A 25 6.01 2.26 -9.09
CA ALA A 25 5.22 3.08 -8.17
C ALA A 25 5.35 2.57 -6.73
N LEU A 26 5.34 3.49 -5.79
CA LEU A 26 5.32 3.20 -4.37
C LEU A 26 4.10 3.85 -3.73
N VAL A 27 3.35 3.10 -2.92
CA VAL A 27 2.33 3.67 -2.03
C VAL A 27 2.91 3.69 -0.62
N LEU A 28 3.22 4.90 -0.15
CA LEU A 28 3.85 5.12 1.14
C LEU A 28 2.78 5.28 2.22
N GLY A 29 2.66 4.26 3.08
CA GLY A 29 1.77 4.29 4.23
C GLY A 29 2.36 5.04 5.42
N SER A 30 1.64 4.99 6.56
CA SER A 30 2.05 5.63 7.80
C SER A 30 3.48 5.23 8.21
N GLY A 31 4.29 6.22 8.58
CA GLY A 31 5.67 6.06 9.03
C GLY A 31 6.72 5.89 7.91
N ILE A 32 6.32 5.72 6.65
CA ILE A 32 7.28 5.61 5.53
C ILE A 32 7.23 6.82 4.56
N GLY A 33 6.34 7.76 4.81
CA GLY A 33 6.26 9.01 4.04
C GLY A 33 7.60 9.69 3.77
N PRO A 34 8.56 9.76 4.74
CA PRO A 34 9.88 10.33 4.54
C PRO A 34 10.75 9.65 3.46
N LEU A 35 10.41 8.45 2.99
CA LEU A 35 11.10 7.87 1.82
C LEU A 35 10.95 8.73 0.56
N ALA A 36 9.85 9.46 0.42
CA ALA A 36 9.66 10.37 -0.70
C ALA A 36 10.63 11.56 -0.68
N ASP A 37 11.18 11.91 0.49
CA ASP A 37 12.15 12.99 0.64
C ASP A 37 13.57 12.55 0.21
N GLU A 38 13.80 11.24 0.06
CA GLU A 38 15.03 10.63 -0.46
C GLU A 38 15.04 10.54 -2.00
N VAL A 39 13.93 10.92 -2.67
CA VAL A 39 13.84 10.93 -4.14
C VAL A 39 14.71 12.05 -4.70
N GLU A 40 15.62 11.71 -5.60
CA GLU A 40 16.50 12.65 -6.29
C GLU A 40 15.76 13.38 -7.43
N ASN A 41 16.01 14.67 -7.56
CA ASN A 41 15.39 15.57 -8.56
C ASN A 41 13.85 15.45 -8.54
N PRO A 42 13.20 15.62 -7.38
CA PRO A 42 11.78 15.35 -7.23
C PRO A 42 10.90 16.37 -7.94
N VAL A 43 9.89 15.89 -8.63
CA VAL A 43 8.75 16.68 -9.10
C VAL A 43 7.54 16.31 -8.24
N TYR A 44 6.92 17.33 -7.65
CA TYR A 44 5.75 17.18 -6.78
C TYR A 44 4.48 17.52 -7.52
N VAL A 45 3.46 16.68 -7.42
CA VAL A 45 2.13 16.93 -7.97
C VAL A 45 1.08 16.65 -6.89
N PRO A 46 0.46 17.69 -6.31
CA PRO A 46 -0.61 17.53 -5.31
C PRO A 46 -1.79 16.74 -5.89
N TYR A 47 -2.40 15.85 -5.10
CA TYR A 47 -3.56 15.06 -5.56
C TYR A 47 -4.72 15.93 -6.03
N GLY A 48 -4.96 17.08 -5.37
CA GLY A 48 -6.02 18.00 -5.75
C GLY A 48 -5.85 18.66 -7.11
N GLU A 49 -4.66 18.61 -7.71
CA GLU A 49 -4.42 19.13 -9.07
C GLU A 49 -4.64 18.07 -10.15
N ILE A 50 -4.61 16.76 -9.78
CA ILE A 50 -4.78 15.68 -10.73
C ILE A 50 -6.28 15.47 -10.99
N PRO A 51 -6.76 15.55 -12.24
CA PRO A 51 -8.15 15.31 -12.55
C PRO A 51 -8.67 14.00 -11.92
N HIS A 52 -9.87 14.03 -11.36
CA HIS A 52 -10.57 12.88 -10.77
C HIS A 52 -9.95 12.26 -9.50
N PHE A 53 -8.78 12.73 -9.06
CA PHE A 53 -8.19 12.26 -7.80
C PHE A 53 -8.95 12.80 -6.59
N LYS A 54 -8.95 12.03 -5.53
CA LYS A 54 -9.38 12.47 -4.20
C LYS A 54 -8.18 12.95 -3.39
N VAL A 55 -8.42 13.82 -2.44
CA VAL A 55 -7.39 14.36 -1.55
C VAL A 55 -7.35 13.54 -0.27
N SER A 56 -6.17 13.11 0.16
CA SER A 56 -6.04 12.43 1.46
C SER A 56 -6.28 13.42 2.60
N THR A 57 -7.08 13.00 3.56
CA THR A 57 -7.40 13.74 4.79
C THR A 57 -6.83 13.06 6.03
N ALA A 58 -6.18 11.91 5.85
CA ALA A 58 -5.56 11.18 6.94
C ALA A 58 -4.36 11.97 7.51
N PRO A 59 -4.20 12.03 8.84
CA PRO A 59 -3.00 12.61 9.45
C PRO A 59 -1.72 11.98 8.88
N ASP A 60 -0.65 12.78 8.80
CA ASP A 60 0.69 12.37 8.32
C ASP A 60 0.76 11.95 6.84
N HIS A 61 -0.30 12.16 6.06
CA HIS A 61 -0.32 11.97 4.62
C HIS A 61 -0.19 13.31 3.90
N ALA A 62 0.90 13.48 3.13
CA ALA A 62 1.14 14.73 2.38
C ALA A 62 0.17 14.92 1.20
N GLY A 63 -0.48 13.86 0.71
CA GLY A 63 -1.50 13.94 -0.33
C GLY A 63 -0.95 14.39 -1.69
N ARG A 64 0.23 13.91 -2.09
CA ARG A 64 0.90 14.28 -3.34
C ARG A 64 1.62 13.11 -3.99
N MET A 65 1.81 13.19 -5.31
CA MET A 65 2.76 12.37 -6.05
C MET A 65 4.14 13.00 -5.97
N VAL A 66 5.19 12.15 -5.84
CA VAL A 66 6.60 12.57 -5.92
C VAL A 66 7.27 11.69 -6.96
N CYS A 67 7.69 12.28 -8.08
CA CYS A 67 8.35 11.58 -9.18
C CYS A 67 9.81 12.00 -9.27
N GLY A 68 10.70 11.04 -9.40
CA GLY A 68 12.14 11.27 -9.52
C GLY A 68 12.91 9.95 -9.51
N THR A 69 14.17 10.01 -9.14
CA THR A 69 15.04 8.82 -9.05
C THR A 69 15.22 8.40 -7.59
N LEU A 70 15.07 7.12 -7.30
CA LEU A 70 15.31 6.54 -5.97
C LEU A 70 16.03 5.20 -6.14
N ALA A 71 17.16 5.04 -5.46
CA ALA A 71 18.02 3.84 -5.59
C ALA A 71 18.36 3.51 -7.07
N GLY A 72 18.60 4.54 -7.89
CA GLY A 72 18.92 4.43 -9.31
C GLY A 72 17.74 4.07 -10.22
N ARG A 73 16.49 4.05 -9.71
CA ARG A 73 15.28 3.69 -10.47
C ARG A 73 14.37 4.91 -10.65
N ARG A 74 13.69 4.98 -11.80
CA ARG A 74 12.67 5.99 -12.06
C ARG A 74 11.38 5.62 -11.33
N VAL A 75 11.05 6.37 -10.29
CA VAL A 75 9.93 6.08 -9.41
C VAL A 75 8.87 7.17 -9.41
N ILE A 76 7.66 6.79 -9.01
CA ILE A 76 6.61 7.69 -8.58
C ILE A 76 6.07 7.21 -7.23
N CYS A 77 6.18 8.07 -6.23
CA CYS A 77 5.71 7.78 -4.88
C CYS A 77 4.36 8.47 -4.63
N MET A 78 3.38 7.74 -4.17
CA MET A 78 2.23 8.29 -3.48
C MET A 78 2.65 8.59 -2.04
N GLN A 79 2.93 9.86 -1.73
CA GLN A 79 3.27 10.29 -0.36
C GLN A 79 1.98 10.51 0.43
N GLY A 80 1.46 9.39 0.95
CA GLY A 80 0.14 9.22 1.52
C GLY A 80 -0.80 8.46 0.57
N ARG A 81 -1.86 7.90 1.15
CA ARG A 81 -2.90 7.14 0.44
C ARG A 81 -4.29 7.56 0.88
N LEU A 82 -5.30 7.09 0.16
CA LEU A 82 -6.71 7.23 0.52
C LEU A 82 -7.18 6.02 1.33
N HIS A 83 -8.13 6.23 2.24
CA HIS A 83 -8.71 5.15 3.03
C HIS A 83 -10.24 5.18 2.99
N GLY A 84 -10.86 4.01 3.17
CA GLY A 84 -12.30 3.90 3.27
C GLY A 84 -12.89 4.66 4.47
N TYR A 85 -12.15 4.77 5.58
CA TYR A 85 -12.60 5.52 6.76
C TYR A 85 -12.63 7.04 6.56
N GLU A 86 -11.96 7.57 5.53
CA GLU A 86 -12.08 8.98 5.13
C GLU A 86 -13.41 9.30 4.44
N GLY A 87 -14.26 8.28 4.23
CA GLY A 87 -15.57 8.42 3.57
C GLY A 87 -15.55 8.11 2.08
N TYR A 88 -14.38 7.73 1.52
CA TYR A 88 -14.24 7.41 0.10
C TYR A 88 -14.81 6.03 -0.24
N ALA A 89 -15.42 5.94 -1.42
CA ALA A 89 -15.84 4.67 -1.98
C ALA A 89 -14.62 3.80 -2.36
N PRO A 90 -14.75 2.46 -2.37
CA PRO A 90 -13.64 1.58 -2.70
C PRO A 90 -12.99 1.84 -4.06
N ASP A 91 -13.77 2.19 -5.08
CA ASP A 91 -13.28 2.56 -6.42
C ASP A 91 -12.52 3.90 -6.42
N GLU A 92 -12.87 4.83 -5.52
CA GLU A 92 -12.12 6.08 -5.34
C GLU A 92 -10.78 5.83 -4.66
N VAL A 93 -10.73 4.95 -3.65
CA VAL A 93 -9.48 4.55 -2.98
C VAL A 93 -8.54 3.82 -3.95
N ALA A 94 -9.09 2.95 -4.80
CA ALA A 94 -8.34 2.15 -5.77
C ALA A 94 -7.95 2.93 -7.04
N TYR A 95 -8.61 4.05 -7.33
CA TYR A 95 -8.45 4.85 -8.55
C TYR A 95 -7.00 5.16 -8.93
N PRO A 96 -6.13 5.59 -7.99
CA PRO A 96 -4.73 5.88 -8.31
C PRO A 96 -3.98 4.71 -8.95
N VAL A 97 -4.30 3.47 -8.59
CA VAL A 97 -3.61 2.28 -9.13
C VAL A 97 -3.84 2.15 -10.65
N TYR A 98 -5.05 2.43 -11.11
CA TYR A 98 -5.35 2.43 -12.56
C TYR A 98 -4.61 3.54 -13.30
N VAL A 99 -4.51 4.72 -12.69
CA VAL A 99 -3.76 5.84 -13.26
C VAL A 99 -2.26 5.52 -13.34
N LEU A 100 -1.68 4.91 -12.31
CA LEU A 100 -0.29 4.46 -12.33
C LEU A 100 -0.04 3.41 -13.45
N LYS A 101 -0.96 2.48 -13.63
CA LYS A 101 -0.90 1.50 -14.73
C LYS A 101 -0.95 2.18 -16.10
N GLU A 102 -1.88 3.13 -16.30
CA GLU A 102 -2.03 3.89 -17.54
C GLU A 102 -0.83 4.81 -17.81
N LEU A 103 -0.19 5.30 -16.77
CA LEU A 103 1.04 6.08 -16.85
C LEU A 103 2.22 5.25 -17.40
N GLY A 104 2.18 3.93 -17.29
CA GLY A 104 3.18 3.00 -17.80
C GLY A 104 4.02 2.32 -16.72
N VAL A 105 3.63 2.42 -15.45
CA VAL A 105 4.27 1.74 -14.32
C VAL A 105 4.24 0.22 -14.52
N LYS A 106 5.35 -0.45 -14.22
CA LYS A 106 5.58 -1.89 -14.40
C LYS A 106 5.41 -2.71 -13.12
N ALA A 107 5.63 -2.09 -11.96
CA ALA A 107 5.54 -2.73 -10.65
C ALA A 107 5.02 -1.75 -9.59
N LEU A 108 4.26 -2.25 -8.64
CA LEU A 108 3.72 -1.50 -7.50
C LEU A 108 4.27 -2.07 -6.19
N VAL A 109 4.87 -1.21 -5.38
CA VAL A 109 5.27 -1.52 -4.01
C VAL A 109 4.30 -0.82 -3.06
N VAL A 110 3.57 -1.57 -2.27
CA VAL A 110 2.67 -1.00 -1.25
C VAL A 110 3.25 -1.24 0.15
N THR A 111 3.20 -0.21 0.98
CA THR A 111 3.62 -0.32 2.38
C THR A 111 2.49 0.10 3.30
N ASN A 112 2.43 -0.46 4.49
CA ASN A 112 1.44 -0.07 5.49
C ASN A 112 1.96 -0.24 6.93
N ALA A 113 1.30 0.42 7.87
CA ALA A 113 1.36 0.12 9.29
C ALA A 113 0.23 -0.85 9.63
N SER A 114 0.49 -1.86 10.46
CA SER A 114 -0.45 -2.92 10.78
C SER A 114 -0.36 -3.36 12.23
N GLY A 115 -1.48 -3.80 12.80
CA GLY A 115 -1.55 -4.49 14.08
C GLY A 115 -1.19 -5.97 13.92
N GLY A 116 -0.26 -6.48 14.73
CA GLY A 116 0.14 -7.89 14.72
C GLY A 116 -0.90 -8.80 15.37
N ILE A 117 -1.47 -9.72 14.59
CA ILE A 117 -2.40 -10.75 15.06
C ILE A 117 -1.63 -12.00 15.47
N ASN A 118 -0.60 -12.36 14.70
CA ASN A 118 0.25 -13.52 14.97
C ASN A 118 1.07 -13.27 16.23
N THR A 119 0.93 -14.17 17.21
CA THR A 119 1.59 -14.06 18.52
C THR A 119 3.11 -14.27 18.49
N GLY A 120 3.65 -14.74 17.37
CA GLY A 120 5.08 -14.83 17.13
C GLY A 120 5.70 -13.55 16.57
N TYR A 121 4.91 -12.49 16.33
CA TYR A 121 5.37 -11.19 15.88
C TYR A 121 5.51 -10.23 17.07
N HIS A 122 6.28 -9.16 16.84
CA HIS A 122 6.49 -8.09 17.80
C HIS A 122 6.36 -6.72 17.12
N ALA A 123 6.02 -5.70 17.89
CA ALA A 123 6.01 -4.33 17.40
C ALA A 123 7.41 -3.93 16.89
N GLY A 124 7.49 -3.53 15.64
CA GLY A 124 8.71 -3.24 14.90
C GLY A 124 9.12 -4.33 13.90
N ASP A 125 8.45 -5.48 13.86
CA ASP A 125 8.71 -6.50 12.85
C ASP A 125 8.20 -6.06 11.47
N PHE A 126 8.80 -6.62 10.41
CA PHE A 126 8.36 -6.46 9.03
C PHE A 126 7.76 -7.75 8.49
N MET A 127 6.69 -7.63 7.72
CA MET A 127 5.98 -8.76 7.11
C MET A 127 5.80 -8.53 5.60
N LEU A 128 6.33 -9.45 4.79
CA LEU A 128 5.92 -9.59 3.39
C LEU A 128 4.48 -10.10 3.36
N ILE A 129 3.61 -9.34 2.75
CA ILE A 129 2.21 -9.76 2.56
C ILE A 129 2.18 -10.76 1.40
N THR A 130 1.80 -12.00 1.69
CA THR A 130 1.71 -13.08 0.71
C THR A 130 0.30 -13.30 0.22
N ASP A 131 -0.70 -12.91 1.01
CA ASP A 131 -2.13 -12.99 0.71
C ASP A 131 -2.92 -12.03 1.60
N HIS A 132 -4.23 -11.87 1.35
CA HIS A 132 -5.08 -11.09 2.21
C HIS A 132 -6.47 -11.71 2.43
N ILE A 133 -7.08 -11.33 3.54
CA ILE A 133 -8.50 -11.56 3.83
C ILE A 133 -9.20 -10.21 3.79
N ASN A 134 -10.16 -10.04 2.90
CA ASN A 134 -10.96 -8.82 2.77
C ASN A 134 -12.16 -8.85 3.72
N MET A 135 -12.01 -8.26 4.91
CA MET A 135 -13.09 -8.12 5.90
C MET A 135 -13.79 -6.75 5.84
N THR A 136 -13.53 -5.95 4.80
CA THR A 136 -14.21 -4.66 4.62
C THR A 136 -15.69 -4.79 4.23
N GLY A 137 -16.11 -5.95 3.74
CA GLY A 137 -17.44 -6.16 3.16
C GLY A 137 -17.66 -5.42 1.83
N LYS A 138 -16.62 -4.86 1.22
CA LYS A 138 -16.68 -4.02 0.01
C LYS A 138 -15.63 -4.47 -1.02
N SER A 139 -15.85 -4.07 -2.29
CA SER A 139 -14.88 -4.29 -3.37
C SER A 139 -14.84 -3.08 -4.30
N PRO A 140 -13.67 -2.66 -4.78
CA PRO A 140 -13.55 -1.58 -5.76
C PRO A 140 -14.12 -1.94 -7.13
N LEU A 141 -14.42 -3.24 -7.37
CA LEU A 141 -14.97 -3.75 -8.62
C LEU A 141 -16.51 -3.89 -8.59
N THR A 142 -17.14 -3.43 -7.50
CA THR A 142 -18.62 -3.45 -7.39
C THR A 142 -19.25 -2.50 -8.39
N GLY A 143 -20.24 -2.99 -9.14
CA GLY A 143 -20.94 -2.21 -10.16
C GLY A 143 -20.62 -2.65 -11.59
N LYS A 144 -20.80 -1.74 -12.55
CA LYS A 144 -20.54 -2.00 -13.98
C LYS A 144 -19.03 -2.08 -14.23
N ASN A 145 -18.58 -3.14 -14.87
CA ASN A 145 -17.19 -3.28 -15.28
C ASN A 145 -16.88 -2.44 -16.53
N ASP A 146 -15.71 -1.82 -16.54
CA ASP A 146 -15.11 -1.24 -17.75
C ASP A 146 -14.06 -2.23 -18.29
N PRO A 147 -14.30 -2.90 -19.44
CA PRO A 147 -13.42 -3.96 -19.94
C PRO A 147 -12.05 -3.43 -20.37
N GLU A 148 -11.90 -2.12 -20.60
CA GLU A 148 -10.61 -1.50 -20.94
C GLU A 148 -9.72 -1.31 -19.70
N LEU A 149 -10.28 -1.38 -18.50
CA LEU A 149 -9.53 -1.36 -17.25
C LEU A 149 -9.14 -2.76 -16.77
N GLY A 150 -9.92 -3.79 -17.11
CA GLY A 150 -9.63 -5.16 -16.74
C GLY A 150 -10.82 -6.10 -16.89
N THR A 151 -10.59 -7.39 -16.63
CA THR A 151 -11.63 -8.42 -16.73
C THR A 151 -12.66 -8.30 -15.61
N ARG A 152 -13.92 -8.66 -15.89
CA ARG A 152 -15.01 -8.59 -14.88
C ARG A 152 -14.73 -9.42 -13.62
N PHE A 153 -14.04 -10.55 -13.77
CA PHE A 153 -13.73 -11.48 -12.70
C PHE A 153 -12.23 -11.77 -12.72
N PRO A 154 -11.38 -10.89 -12.11
CA PRO A 154 -9.95 -11.13 -12.04
C PRO A 154 -9.62 -12.32 -11.14
N ASP A 155 -8.65 -13.11 -11.55
CA ASP A 155 -8.07 -14.14 -10.70
C ASP A 155 -7.19 -13.48 -9.61
N MET A 156 -7.43 -13.84 -8.36
CA MET A 156 -6.69 -13.30 -7.21
C MET A 156 -5.61 -14.27 -6.69
N THR A 157 -5.42 -15.43 -7.33
CA THR A 157 -4.44 -16.46 -6.89
C THR A 157 -3.02 -15.89 -6.78
N PHE A 158 -2.67 -14.97 -7.69
CA PHE A 158 -1.36 -14.31 -7.73
C PHE A 158 -1.48 -12.78 -7.59
N ALA A 159 -2.44 -12.32 -6.77
CA ALA A 159 -2.61 -10.88 -6.49
C ALA A 159 -1.34 -10.24 -5.92
N TYR A 160 -0.55 -11.00 -5.18
CA TYR A 160 0.80 -10.67 -4.75
C TYR A 160 1.81 -11.41 -5.63
N SER A 161 2.71 -10.68 -6.28
CA SER A 161 3.70 -11.25 -7.19
C SER A 161 4.74 -12.09 -6.44
N HIS A 162 4.79 -13.39 -6.71
CA HIS A 162 5.80 -14.28 -6.13
C HIS A 162 7.23 -13.86 -6.51
N GLU A 163 7.44 -13.34 -7.73
CA GLU A 163 8.74 -12.86 -8.17
C GLU A 163 9.19 -11.64 -7.35
N LEU A 164 8.33 -10.63 -7.24
CA LEU A 164 8.63 -9.45 -6.41
C LEU A 164 8.77 -9.81 -4.93
N GLY A 165 7.98 -10.77 -4.44
CA GLY A 165 8.11 -11.30 -3.08
C GLY A 165 9.47 -11.93 -2.82
N LYS A 166 10.00 -12.74 -3.74
CA LYS A 166 11.36 -13.29 -3.64
C LYS A 166 12.43 -12.20 -3.61
N LYS A 167 12.27 -11.16 -4.45
CA LYS A 167 13.15 -9.99 -4.45
C LYS A 167 13.10 -9.23 -3.12
N ALA A 168 11.92 -9.09 -2.51
CA ALA A 168 11.76 -8.47 -1.20
C ALA A 168 12.44 -9.28 -0.08
N MET A 169 12.29 -10.60 -0.08
CA MET A 169 12.99 -11.48 0.87
C MET A 169 14.51 -11.38 0.73
N GLN A 170 15.03 -11.35 -0.50
CA GLN A 170 16.45 -11.16 -0.74
C GLN A 170 16.93 -9.77 -0.30
N ALA A 171 16.16 -8.72 -0.58
CA ALA A 171 16.46 -7.36 -0.13
C ALA A 171 16.54 -7.26 1.40
N ALA A 172 15.63 -7.93 2.10
CA ALA A 172 15.65 -8.00 3.56
C ALA A 172 16.92 -8.71 4.08
N ALA A 173 17.28 -9.84 3.48
CA ALA A 173 18.49 -10.57 3.82
C ALA A 173 19.75 -9.72 3.60
N ASP A 174 19.86 -9.00 2.48
CA ASP A 174 20.96 -8.10 2.17
C ASP A 174 21.06 -6.93 3.16
N CYS A 175 19.91 -6.52 3.73
CA CYS A 175 19.88 -5.52 4.79
C CYS A 175 20.12 -6.08 6.21
N GLY A 176 20.26 -7.39 6.36
CA GLY A 176 20.34 -8.05 7.68
C GLY A 176 19.03 -7.93 8.47
N LEU A 177 17.89 -7.79 7.79
CA LEU A 177 16.56 -7.66 8.39
C LEU A 177 15.80 -8.97 8.30
N LYS A 178 15.05 -9.29 9.36
CA LYS A 178 14.08 -10.36 9.32
C LYS A 178 12.80 -9.84 8.65
N LEU A 179 12.35 -10.54 7.62
CA LEU A 179 11.09 -10.28 6.95
C LEU A 179 10.22 -11.53 7.12
N HIS A 180 9.18 -11.41 7.93
CA HIS A 180 8.19 -12.47 8.07
C HIS A 180 7.37 -12.61 6.80
N GLN A 181 6.63 -13.69 6.65
CA GLN A 181 5.63 -13.84 5.59
C GLN A 181 4.28 -14.09 6.25
N GLY A 182 3.22 -13.46 5.74
CA GLY A 182 1.91 -13.62 6.36
C GLY A 182 0.76 -13.07 5.56
N VAL A 183 -0.44 -13.33 6.09
CA VAL A 183 -1.73 -12.94 5.53
C VAL A 183 -2.20 -11.64 6.19
N TYR A 184 -2.53 -10.65 5.38
CA TYR A 184 -3.04 -9.36 5.83
C TYR A 184 -4.57 -9.36 5.87
N CYS A 185 -5.18 -8.97 7.00
CA CYS A 185 -6.62 -8.77 7.12
C CYS A 185 -6.96 -7.29 6.91
N GLY A 186 -7.70 -6.98 5.85
CA GLY A 186 -8.16 -5.61 5.59
C GLY A 186 -9.52 -5.34 6.21
N VAL A 187 -9.62 -4.27 7.00
CA VAL A 187 -10.86 -3.77 7.63
C VAL A 187 -11.11 -2.31 7.26
N ASN A 188 -12.29 -1.80 7.54
CA ASN A 188 -12.60 -0.38 7.23
C ASN A 188 -12.08 0.61 8.28
N GLY A 189 -12.07 0.27 9.56
CA GLY A 189 -11.89 1.26 10.63
C GLY A 189 -13.04 2.29 10.68
N PRO A 190 -12.84 3.48 11.29
CA PRO A 190 -11.59 4.01 11.87
C PRO A 190 -11.24 3.50 13.27
N GLN A 191 -12.17 2.82 13.95
CA GLN A 191 -11.89 2.22 15.26
C GLN A 191 -10.93 1.04 15.13
N PHE A 192 -10.07 0.83 16.11
CA PHE A 192 -9.35 -0.42 16.27
C PHE A 192 -10.35 -1.56 16.53
N GLU A 193 -9.94 -2.77 16.22
CA GLU A 193 -10.72 -3.99 16.36
C GLU A 193 -10.93 -4.32 17.85
N THR A 194 -11.98 -5.06 18.14
CA THR A 194 -12.17 -5.68 19.45
C THR A 194 -11.30 -6.93 19.61
N PRO A 195 -10.95 -7.34 20.85
CA PRO A 195 -10.26 -8.62 21.09
C PRO A 195 -10.97 -9.84 20.49
N ALA A 196 -12.30 -9.81 20.38
CA ALA A 196 -13.09 -10.88 19.79
C ALA A 196 -12.90 -10.96 18.28
N GLU A 197 -12.91 -9.81 17.59
CA GLU A 197 -12.61 -9.70 16.16
C GLU A 197 -11.20 -10.19 15.86
N ILE A 198 -10.20 -9.81 16.67
CA ILE A 198 -8.81 -10.27 16.48
C ILE A 198 -8.69 -11.79 16.67
N ARG A 199 -9.37 -12.38 17.65
CA ARG A 199 -9.39 -13.84 17.76
C ARG A 199 -10.06 -14.52 16.56
N MET A 200 -11.13 -13.93 16.03
CA MET A 200 -11.80 -14.41 14.83
C MET A 200 -10.85 -14.34 13.62
N PHE A 201 -10.20 -13.19 13.37
CA PHE A 201 -9.28 -13.02 12.25
C PHE A 201 -8.09 -14.00 12.34
N ARG A 202 -7.55 -14.24 13.55
CA ARG A 202 -6.51 -15.25 13.76
C ARG A 202 -7.01 -16.64 13.39
N THR A 203 -8.23 -17.01 13.79
CA THR A 203 -8.84 -18.30 13.45
C THR A 203 -9.02 -18.47 11.94
N LEU A 204 -9.29 -17.37 11.22
CA LEU A 204 -9.38 -17.36 9.76
C LEU A 204 -8.00 -17.40 9.07
N GLY A 205 -6.90 -17.33 9.82
CA GLY A 205 -5.54 -17.41 9.28
C GLY A 205 -4.85 -16.08 9.02
N ALA A 206 -5.37 -14.95 9.56
CA ALA A 206 -4.71 -13.66 9.44
C ALA A 206 -3.53 -13.51 10.42
N ASP A 207 -2.43 -12.92 9.94
CA ASP A 207 -1.22 -12.62 10.70
C ASP A 207 -1.12 -11.15 11.13
N ALA A 208 -1.71 -10.25 10.35
CA ALA A 208 -1.75 -8.81 10.63
C ALA A 208 -3.08 -8.21 10.19
N VAL A 209 -3.45 -7.06 10.77
CA VAL A 209 -4.68 -6.32 10.44
C VAL A 209 -4.38 -4.86 10.18
N GLY A 210 -5.13 -4.24 9.26
CA GLY A 210 -5.08 -2.81 9.02
C GLY A 210 -6.19 -2.31 8.11
N MET A 211 -6.20 -1.00 7.86
CA MET A 211 -7.33 -0.28 7.26
C MET A 211 -7.04 0.20 5.82
N SER A 212 -6.14 -0.49 5.09
CA SER A 212 -5.67 -0.09 3.75
C SER A 212 -5.40 -1.28 2.84
N THR A 213 -4.66 -1.06 1.75
CA THR A 213 -3.96 -2.07 0.94
C THR A 213 -4.87 -2.97 0.10
N VAL A 214 -5.95 -3.53 0.65
CA VAL A 214 -6.77 -4.54 -0.03
C VAL A 214 -7.40 -4.00 -1.32
N PHE A 215 -7.92 -2.78 -1.31
CA PHE A 215 -8.54 -2.18 -2.51
C PHE A 215 -7.48 -1.89 -3.59
N GLU A 216 -6.28 -1.48 -3.19
CA GLU A 216 -5.15 -1.26 -4.10
C GLU A 216 -4.69 -2.58 -4.74
N VAL A 217 -4.61 -3.65 -3.95
CA VAL A 217 -4.25 -5.00 -4.44
C VAL A 217 -5.30 -5.53 -5.41
N ILE A 218 -6.60 -5.40 -5.08
CA ILE A 218 -7.69 -5.81 -5.98
C ILE A 218 -7.61 -5.05 -7.31
N ALA A 219 -7.37 -3.74 -7.27
CA ALA A 219 -7.23 -2.91 -8.46
C ALA A 219 -5.99 -3.29 -9.28
N ALA A 220 -4.85 -3.56 -8.62
CA ALA A 220 -3.62 -3.99 -9.28
C ALA A 220 -3.81 -5.33 -10.00
N ALA A 221 -4.44 -6.32 -9.35
CA ALA A 221 -4.80 -7.59 -9.97
C ALA A 221 -5.75 -7.40 -11.15
N HIS A 222 -6.79 -6.55 -11.00
CA HIS A 222 -7.75 -6.25 -12.05
C HIS A 222 -7.11 -5.65 -13.30
N CYS A 223 -6.18 -4.70 -13.16
CA CYS A 223 -5.50 -4.06 -14.30
C CYS A 223 -4.17 -4.74 -14.70
N GLY A 224 -3.82 -5.89 -14.11
CA GLY A 224 -2.61 -6.64 -14.42
C GLY A 224 -1.31 -5.89 -14.09
N LEU A 225 -1.27 -5.19 -12.95
CA LEU A 225 -0.08 -4.52 -12.42
C LEU A 225 0.56 -5.39 -11.32
N PRO A 226 1.75 -5.97 -11.53
CA PRO A 226 2.43 -6.76 -10.51
C PRO A 226 2.66 -5.96 -9.23
N LEU A 227 2.37 -6.58 -8.08
CA LEU A 227 2.42 -5.90 -6.79
C LEU A 227 3.18 -6.72 -5.75
N VAL A 228 3.89 -6.03 -4.86
CA VAL A 228 4.43 -6.55 -3.60
C VAL A 228 4.02 -5.65 -2.45
N GLY A 229 3.62 -6.26 -1.33
CA GLY A 229 3.21 -5.57 -0.11
C GLY A 229 4.16 -5.85 1.05
N ILE A 230 4.56 -4.80 1.77
CA ILE A 230 5.35 -4.91 3.00
C ILE A 230 4.61 -4.17 4.11
N ALA A 231 4.25 -4.91 5.16
CA ALA A 231 3.67 -4.36 6.36
C ALA A 231 4.73 -4.14 7.44
N MET A 232 4.65 -3.03 8.15
CA MET A 232 5.33 -2.83 9.42
C MET A 232 4.34 -3.16 10.54
N ILE A 233 4.68 -4.08 11.41
CA ILE A 233 3.90 -4.36 12.62
C ILE A 233 4.19 -3.25 13.61
N THR A 234 3.30 -2.26 13.68
CA THR A 234 3.52 -1.05 14.51
C THR A 234 3.10 -1.24 15.96
N ASN A 235 2.16 -2.13 16.18
CA ASN A 235 1.63 -2.51 17.48
C ASN A 235 1.13 -3.95 17.41
N MET A 236 0.93 -4.60 18.55
CA MET A 236 0.17 -5.85 18.57
C MET A 236 -1.33 -5.53 18.58
N ALA A 237 -2.12 -6.30 17.82
CA ALA A 237 -3.56 -6.08 17.70
C ALA A 237 -4.31 -6.25 19.03
N ALA A 238 -5.54 -5.76 19.10
CA ALA A 238 -6.34 -5.74 20.32
C ALA A 238 -6.45 -7.11 20.99
N GLY A 239 -6.15 -7.15 22.31
CA GLY A 239 -6.22 -8.38 23.11
C GLY A 239 -5.10 -9.40 22.85
N VAL A 240 -4.11 -9.08 22.00
CA VAL A 240 -2.86 -9.85 21.90
C VAL A 240 -1.99 -9.55 23.12
N LEU A 241 -1.82 -8.26 23.41
CA LEU A 241 -1.30 -7.79 24.70
C LEU A 241 -2.46 -7.19 25.51
N MET A 242 -2.39 -7.31 26.85
CA MET A 242 -3.44 -6.81 27.76
C MET A 242 -3.23 -5.31 28.05
N GLN A 243 -3.23 -4.48 26.98
CA GLN A 243 -3.08 -3.04 27.05
C GLN A 243 -3.98 -2.33 26.03
N PRO A 244 -4.42 -1.09 26.29
CA PRO A 244 -5.11 -0.27 25.31
C PRO A 244 -4.23 0.03 24.10
N LEU A 245 -4.84 0.16 22.92
CA LEU A 245 -4.17 0.61 21.70
C LEU A 245 -4.26 2.12 21.55
N SER A 246 -3.25 2.71 20.94
CA SER A 246 -3.25 4.15 20.62
C SER A 246 -2.56 4.43 19.29
N GLY A 247 -2.97 5.50 18.61
CA GLY A 247 -2.25 6.01 17.43
C GLY A 247 -0.84 6.49 17.75
N ALA A 248 -0.57 6.90 18.99
CA ALA A 248 0.75 7.32 19.43
C ALA A 248 1.75 6.15 19.39
N GLU A 249 1.36 4.95 19.86
CA GLU A 249 2.19 3.73 19.79
C GLU A 249 2.53 3.38 18.32
N VAL A 250 1.56 3.53 17.43
CA VAL A 250 1.75 3.32 15.99
C VAL A 250 2.82 4.25 15.43
N ASN A 251 2.71 5.55 15.73
CA ASN A 251 3.64 6.57 15.23
C ASN A 251 5.05 6.40 15.82
N GLU A 252 5.16 6.16 17.14
CA GLU A 252 6.45 5.93 17.81
C GLU A 252 7.21 4.72 17.19
N THR A 253 6.50 3.62 16.96
CA THR A 253 7.12 2.44 16.33
C THR A 253 7.50 2.73 14.88
N ALA A 254 6.66 3.45 14.14
CA ALA A 254 6.91 3.84 12.76
C ALA A 254 8.14 4.76 12.65
N GLU A 255 8.30 5.72 13.54
CA GLU A 255 9.50 6.57 13.61
C GLU A 255 10.75 5.75 13.93
N ARG A 256 10.69 4.91 14.94
CA ARG A 256 11.82 4.08 15.39
C ARG A 256 12.32 3.12 14.31
N ARG A 257 11.41 2.51 13.55
CA ARG A 257 11.72 1.47 12.55
C ARG A 257 11.70 1.98 11.11
N GLY A 258 11.26 3.20 10.88
CA GLY A 258 11.07 3.77 9.55
C GLY A 258 12.35 3.77 8.70
N ALA A 259 13.50 4.09 9.29
CA ALA A 259 14.78 4.07 8.59
C ALA A 259 15.14 2.68 8.02
N GLU A 260 14.84 1.62 8.76
CA GLU A 260 15.11 0.25 8.30
C GLU A 260 14.15 -0.17 7.20
N LEU A 261 12.87 0.21 7.30
CA LEU A 261 11.90 -0.05 6.24
C LEU A 261 12.28 0.72 4.95
N ARG A 262 12.69 1.98 5.05
CA ARG A 262 13.18 2.75 3.89
C ARG A 262 14.37 2.06 3.23
N ARG A 263 15.36 1.62 4.03
CA ARG A 263 16.51 0.86 3.53
C ARG A 263 16.10 -0.44 2.84
N LEU A 264 15.13 -1.18 3.40
CA LEU A 264 14.58 -2.39 2.80
C LEU A 264 13.91 -2.08 1.45
N VAL A 265 13.08 -1.04 1.39
CA VAL A 265 12.39 -0.65 0.15
C VAL A 265 13.40 -0.16 -0.90
N ALA A 266 14.37 0.67 -0.54
CA ALA A 266 15.42 1.10 -1.45
C ALA A 266 16.20 -0.11 -2.01
N LYS A 267 16.54 -1.09 -1.15
CA LYS A 267 17.21 -2.32 -1.59
C LYS A 267 16.35 -3.21 -2.48
N LEU A 268 15.04 -3.21 -2.25
CA LEU A 268 14.10 -3.89 -3.14
C LEU A 268 14.05 -3.23 -4.52
N LEU A 269 14.04 -1.90 -4.59
CA LEU A 269 14.04 -1.16 -5.85
C LEU A 269 15.25 -1.50 -6.72
N GLU A 270 16.44 -1.67 -6.14
CA GLU A 270 17.64 -2.10 -6.87
C GLU A 270 17.45 -3.46 -7.58
N LYS A 271 16.56 -4.32 -7.06
CA LYS A 271 16.33 -5.68 -7.57
C LYS A 271 15.15 -5.78 -8.56
N ILE A 272 14.26 -4.79 -8.58
CA ILE A 272 13.13 -4.75 -9.51
C ILE A 272 13.59 -4.27 -10.88
#